data_c31e605839c84d0a9e94613d91951d00
#
_entry.id   c31e605839c84d0a9e94613d91951d00
#
_cell.length_a   1.000
_cell.length_b   1.000
_cell.length_c   1.000
_cell.angle_alpha   90.00
_cell.angle_beta   90.00
_cell.angle_gamma   90.00
#
_symmetry.space_group_name_H-M   'P 1'
#
loop_
_entity.id
_entity.type
_entity.pdbx_description
1 polymer ?
#
loop_
_entity_poly.entity_id
_entity_poly.type
_entity_poly.pdbx_seq_one_letter_code
_entity_poly.pdbx_strand_id
1 'polypeptide(L)'
;MLCDRPPSETMASLRQDTEAQKDEVIEMSTARDHEADEEFSLHELDNHYHSTSQDAGDMRRMGRSQELVRHFRSWSMVSFVAVATSAWEFSLFGITPGLTDGGRPVLLWAFLWSFLGFIPVYLSMAEMASMAPIAGAQYHWVSEFAPEKYQKILSYLTGWTSTLAWQAGNAQGMFLVGTLVQAIISINRVDYEAAYWHGSLLVMAISLIALAGNVYGARVFPHWQNLVFAIHIVAYFAFLAPVWVNAPRVDSSKVWTGFENSGGWPSMSLAVLIGQMPGITTQMGIDTAAHMSEEVRDAARTIPRVMMITFGINASLTWLTLVTAVYHIPDVAQALAEPTGYPAISILKSAASLPWVNAILVVIVVLLMFANLSYLAAVSRDLFAFARDRGLPFSWWIARVDKSRGIPANACIVSAGVSILLSLTYVGSPVAFYAITSLCIVALLQCYCLSIGCMLYRRICHPETLPYARFSLGRYGILVNILAIAASMWGFFWCFWPQSYPVTAAGFNWASPIFVSVLLIAMVYYAFAGRHNYQGPVTLVEGRKRS
;
A
#
# COMPACT_ATOMS: atom_id res chain seq x y z
N MET A 1 -33.10 14.34 -91.90
CA MET A 1 -32.32 15.53 -91.58
C MET A 1 -31.92 15.32 -90.14
N LEU A 2 -30.77 14.74 -89.95
CA LEU A 2 -29.46 15.28 -89.62
C LEU A 2 -29.44 16.05 -88.34
N CYS A 3 -28.91 15.33 -87.32
CA CYS A 3 -27.66 15.60 -86.62
C CYS A 3 -27.59 16.98 -85.97
N ASP A 4 -27.54 16.98 -84.64
CA ASP A 4 -26.36 17.51 -83.88
C ASP A 4 -26.51 17.21 -82.39
N ARG A 5 -25.60 16.43 -81.86
CA ARG A 5 -25.34 16.33 -80.43
C ARG A 5 -24.02 17.07 -80.16
N PRO A 6 -23.91 17.89 -79.11
CA PRO A 6 -22.63 18.39 -78.70
C PRO A 6 -21.85 17.38 -77.83
N PRO A 7 -20.60 17.12 -78.09
CA PRO A 7 -19.79 16.10 -77.37
C PRO A 7 -18.93 16.74 -76.29
N SER A 8 -19.44 17.43 -75.33
CA SER A 8 -18.58 18.08 -74.33
C SER A 8 -18.93 17.84 -72.84
N GLU A 9 -20.16 17.44 -72.54
CA GLU A 9 -20.54 17.23 -71.14
C GLU A 9 -20.19 15.86 -70.57
N THR A 10 -20.14 14.82 -71.37
CA THR A 10 -19.88 13.43 -70.92
C THR A 10 -18.42 13.16 -70.57
N MET A 11 -17.44 13.90 -71.14
CA MET A 11 -16.02 13.75 -70.81
C MET A 11 -15.58 14.54 -69.57
N ALA A 12 -16.26 15.60 -69.22
CA ALA A 12 -15.98 16.38 -68.02
C ALA A 12 -16.49 15.69 -66.73
N SER A 13 -17.67 15.08 -66.80
CA SER A 13 -18.26 14.32 -65.67
C SER A 13 -17.44 13.05 -65.38
N LEU A 14 -16.99 12.32 -66.42
CA LEU A 14 -16.14 11.13 -66.28
C LEU A 14 -14.73 11.45 -65.73
N ARG A 15 -14.20 12.67 -65.99
CA ARG A 15 -12.94 13.13 -65.38
C ARG A 15 -13.12 13.52 -63.91
N GLN A 16 -14.19 14.19 -63.55
CA GLN A 16 -14.50 14.54 -62.16
C GLN A 16 -14.73 13.30 -61.30
N ASP A 17 -15.49 12.31 -61.77
CA ASP A 17 -15.70 11.03 -61.05
C ASP A 17 -14.39 10.24 -60.89
N THR A 18 -13.46 10.31 -61.86
CA THR A 18 -12.17 9.61 -61.81
C THR A 18 -11.16 10.34 -60.88
N GLU A 19 -11.22 11.67 -60.78
CA GLU A 19 -10.41 12.45 -59.81
C GLU A 19 -10.95 12.26 -58.38
N ALA A 20 -12.27 12.32 -58.15
CA ALA A 20 -12.87 12.06 -56.86
C ALA A 20 -12.58 10.64 -56.34
N GLN A 21 -12.63 9.64 -57.25
CA GLN A 21 -12.27 8.25 -56.89
C GLN A 21 -10.78 8.08 -56.61
N LYS A 22 -9.87 8.86 -57.25
CA LYS A 22 -8.45 8.87 -56.92
C LYS A 22 -8.17 9.53 -55.56
N ASP A 23 -8.84 10.62 -55.25
CA ASP A 23 -8.66 11.30 -53.97
C ASP A 23 -9.16 10.44 -52.82
N GLU A 24 -10.30 9.74 -52.98
CA GLU A 24 -10.82 8.78 -52.00
C GLU A 24 -9.90 7.57 -51.76
N VAL A 25 -9.26 7.06 -52.83
CA VAL A 25 -8.24 5.99 -52.76
C VAL A 25 -6.96 6.47 -52.10
N ILE A 26 -6.55 7.72 -52.32
CA ILE A 26 -5.37 8.33 -51.69
C ILE A 26 -5.66 8.58 -50.19
N GLU A 27 -6.85 9.10 -49.81
CA GLU A 27 -7.24 9.26 -48.43
C GLU A 27 -7.32 7.91 -47.68
N MET A 28 -7.89 6.87 -48.30
CA MET A 28 -7.92 5.53 -47.70
C MET A 28 -6.53 4.89 -47.61
N SER A 29 -5.61 5.17 -48.56
CA SER A 29 -4.22 4.71 -48.51
C SER A 29 -3.45 5.42 -47.39
N THR A 30 -3.53 6.75 -47.30
CA THR A 30 -2.88 7.52 -46.24
C THR A 30 -3.45 7.21 -44.84
N ALA A 31 -4.73 6.95 -44.72
CA ALA A 31 -5.32 6.50 -43.46
C ALA A 31 -4.82 5.10 -43.03
N ARG A 32 -4.68 4.17 -43.98
CA ARG A 32 -4.09 2.84 -43.72
C ARG A 32 -2.60 2.90 -43.38
N ASP A 33 -1.85 3.76 -44.05
CA ASP A 33 -0.43 3.94 -43.74
C ASP A 33 -0.24 4.60 -42.36
N HIS A 34 -1.10 5.54 -41.97
CA HIS A 34 -1.12 6.12 -40.65
C HIS A 34 -1.53 5.09 -39.55
N GLU A 35 -2.54 4.26 -39.82
CA GLU A 35 -2.92 3.17 -38.90
C GLU A 35 -1.79 2.12 -38.77
N ALA A 36 -1.12 1.77 -39.87
CA ALA A 36 0.01 0.83 -39.86
C ALA A 36 1.25 1.40 -39.14
N ASP A 37 1.55 2.69 -39.33
CA ASP A 37 2.64 3.38 -38.62
C ASP A 37 2.32 3.55 -37.12
N GLU A 38 1.06 3.83 -36.75
CA GLU A 38 0.60 3.84 -35.34
C GLU A 38 0.69 2.45 -34.72
N GLU A 39 0.25 1.41 -35.42
CA GLU A 39 0.29 0.03 -34.95
C GLU A 39 1.74 -0.48 -34.81
N PHE A 40 2.64 -0.10 -35.72
CA PHE A 40 4.07 -0.41 -35.65
C PHE A 40 4.75 0.34 -34.49
N SER A 41 4.48 1.63 -34.30
CA SER A 41 5.02 2.42 -33.20
C SER A 41 4.49 1.95 -31.82
N LEU A 42 3.25 1.52 -31.75
CA LEU A 42 2.66 0.90 -30.56
C LEU A 42 3.31 -0.45 -30.23
N HIS A 43 3.61 -1.26 -31.25
CA HIS A 43 4.27 -2.55 -31.06
C HIS A 43 5.73 -2.39 -30.60
N GLU A 44 6.46 -1.39 -31.05
CA GLU A 44 7.81 -1.06 -30.57
C GLU A 44 7.78 -0.55 -29.11
N LEU A 45 6.82 0.31 -28.76
CA LEU A 45 6.61 0.78 -27.40
C LEU A 45 6.22 -0.36 -26.45
N ASP A 46 5.32 -1.26 -26.87
CA ASP A 46 4.93 -2.44 -26.09
C ASP A 46 6.11 -3.37 -25.81
N ASN A 47 7.00 -3.57 -26.78
CA ASN A 47 8.22 -4.34 -26.61
C ASN A 47 9.21 -3.68 -25.65
N HIS A 48 9.37 -2.37 -25.69
CA HIS A 48 10.27 -1.63 -24.79
C HIS A 48 9.80 -1.70 -23.34
N TYR A 49 8.50 -1.55 -23.08
CA TYR A 49 7.92 -1.59 -21.73
C TYR A 49 7.47 -2.98 -21.29
N HIS A 50 7.64 -4.01 -22.12
CA HIS A 50 7.15 -5.37 -21.86
C HIS A 50 5.64 -5.45 -21.59
N SER A 51 4.87 -4.52 -22.15
CA SER A 51 3.41 -4.44 -22.03
C SER A 51 2.72 -5.57 -22.80
N THR A 52 1.50 -5.90 -22.39
CA THR A 52 0.57 -6.69 -23.20
C THR A 52 -0.37 -5.73 -23.93
N SER A 53 -0.94 -6.16 -25.07
CA SER A 53 -1.96 -5.36 -25.79
C SER A 53 -3.11 -4.91 -24.88
N GLN A 54 -3.42 -5.72 -23.88
CA GLN A 54 -4.43 -5.44 -22.88
C GLN A 54 -3.98 -4.32 -21.91
N ASP A 55 -2.72 -4.39 -21.43
CA ASP A 55 -2.16 -3.35 -20.57
C ASP A 55 -2.13 -2.00 -21.31
N ALA A 56 -1.76 -2.01 -22.59
CA ALA A 56 -1.78 -0.82 -23.43
C ALA A 56 -3.21 -0.27 -23.60
N GLY A 57 -4.20 -1.15 -23.80
CA GLY A 57 -5.62 -0.77 -23.84
C GLY A 57 -6.10 -0.16 -22.52
N ASP A 58 -5.76 -0.77 -21.38
CA ASP A 58 -6.14 -0.26 -20.05
C ASP A 58 -5.50 1.12 -19.79
N MET A 59 -4.21 1.32 -20.12
CA MET A 59 -3.53 2.62 -19.98
C MET A 59 -4.17 3.68 -20.89
N ARG A 60 -4.50 3.33 -22.13
CA ARG A 60 -5.19 4.22 -23.08
C ARG A 60 -6.57 4.64 -22.55
N ARG A 61 -7.36 3.68 -22.04
CA ARG A 61 -8.66 3.99 -21.41
C ARG A 61 -8.51 5.00 -20.27
N MET A 62 -7.46 4.87 -19.46
CA MET A 62 -7.17 5.80 -18.36
C MET A 62 -6.51 7.11 -18.83
N GLY A 63 -6.28 7.29 -20.14
CA GLY A 63 -5.66 8.48 -20.72
C GLY A 63 -4.20 8.66 -20.32
N ARG A 64 -3.47 7.55 -20.14
CA ARG A 64 -2.08 7.53 -19.70
C ARG A 64 -1.17 6.85 -20.71
N SER A 65 0.04 7.37 -20.87
CA SER A 65 1.13 6.68 -21.52
C SER A 65 1.86 5.77 -20.53
N GLN A 66 2.40 4.66 -21.02
CA GLN A 66 3.26 3.79 -20.22
C GLN A 66 4.62 4.48 -20.00
N GLU A 67 4.99 4.70 -18.74
CA GLU A 67 6.25 5.35 -18.35
C GLU A 67 7.20 4.41 -17.59
N LEU A 68 6.64 3.35 -16.97
CA LEU A 68 7.36 2.39 -16.15
C LEU A 68 7.45 1.04 -16.86
N VAL A 69 8.58 0.33 -16.71
CA VAL A 69 8.80 -0.98 -17.35
C VAL A 69 8.13 -2.09 -16.55
N ARG A 70 7.36 -2.97 -17.22
CA ARG A 70 6.62 -4.07 -16.58
C ARG A 70 7.51 -5.28 -16.30
N HIS A 71 8.21 -5.25 -15.19
CA HIS A 71 9.13 -6.31 -14.77
C HIS A 71 8.47 -7.46 -14.03
N PHE A 72 7.32 -7.22 -13.36
CA PHE A 72 6.67 -8.20 -12.49
C PHE A 72 5.67 -9.08 -13.24
N ARG A 73 5.69 -10.39 -12.90
CA ARG A 73 4.68 -11.40 -13.25
C ARG A 73 3.94 -11.83 -11.99
N SER A 74 2.85 -12.61 -12.13
CA SER A 74 1.97 -12.99 -11.02
C SER A 74 2.73 -13.51 -9.79
N TRP A 75 3.67 -14.46 -9.93
CA TRP A 75 4.37 -15.04 -8.79
C TRP A 75 5.38 -14.09 -8.16
N SER A 76 6.18 -13.40 -8.97
CA SER A 76 7.12 -12.39 -8.44
C SER A 76 6.39 -11.24 -7.73
N MET A 77 5.15 -10.94 -8.15
CA MET A 77 4.32 -9.95 -7.48
C MET A 77 3.75 -10.46 -6.16
N VAL A 78 3.35 -11.74 -6.07
CA VAL A 78 2.98 -12.38 -4.78
C VAL A 78 4.15 -12.30 -3.81
N SER A 79 5.35 -12.70 -4.24
CA SER A 79 6.57 -12.61 -3.42
C SER A 79 6.87 -11.18 -2.98
N PHE A 80 6.73 -10.22 -3.90
CA PHE A 80 6.94 -8.80 -3.62
C PHE A 80 5.99 -8.28 -2.53
N VAL A 81 4.68 -8.52 -2.65
CA VAL A 81 3.69 -8.04 -1.69
C VAL A 81 3.84 -8.76 -0.34
N ALA A 82 4.07 -10.07 -0.34
CA ALA A 82 4.28 -10.85 0.89
C ALA A 82 5.51 -10.36 1.67
N VAL A 83 6.63 -10.11 0.97
CA VAL A 83 7.84 -9.55 1.58
C VAL A 83 7.62 -8.10 2.02
N ALA A 84 7.00 -7.25 1.20
CA ALA A 84 6.76 -5.86 1.53
C ALA A 84 5.93 -5.67 2.80
N THR A 85 4.95 -6.54 3.04
CA THR A 85 4.09 -6.50 4.23
C THR A 85 4.73 -7.15 5.45
N SER A 86 5.67 -8.10 5.29
CA SER A 86 6.38 -8.80 6.39
C SER A 86 5.47 -9.17 7.55
N ALA A 87 4.32 -9.78 7.23
CA ALA A 87 3.17 -9.83 8.13
C ALA A 87 3.45 -10.57 9.44
N TRP A 88 4.22 -11.67 9.42
CA TRP A 88 4.51 -12.42 10.63
C TRP A 88 5.61 -11.76 11.49
N GLU A 89 6.61 -11.14 10.88
CA GLU A 89 7.64 -10.38 11.60
C GLU A 89 7.03 -9.15 12.26
N PHE A 90 6.23 -8.42 11.49
CA PHE A 90 5.56 -7.21 11.98
C PHE A 90 4.60 -7.52 13.12
N SER A 91 3.82 -8.63 13.01
CA SER A 91 2.91 -9.05 14.07
C SER A 91 3.65 -9.53 15.32
N LEU A 92 4.77 -10.23 15.18
CA LEU A 92 5.56 -10.71 16.32
C LEU A 92 6.11 -9.55 17.18
N PHE A 93 6.59 -8.48 16.55
CA PHE A 93 7.15 -7.32 17.26
C PHE A 93 6.13 -6.22 17.54
N GLY A 94 4.94 -6.29 16.96
CA GLY A 94 3.84 -5.33 17.15
C GLY A 94 2.81 -5.70 18.21
N ILE A 95 3.05 -6.71 19.05
CA ILE A 95 2.05 -7.23 20.01
C ILE A 95 1.85 -6.34 21.26
N THR A 96 2.77 -5.42 21.54
CA THR A 96 2.77 -4.62 22.78
C THR A 96 1.44 -3.93 23.06
N PRO A 97 0.78 -3.20 22.13
CA PRO A 97 -0.49 -2.53 22.38
C PRO A 97 -1.61 -3.49 22.81
N GLY A 98 -1.70 -4.65 22.17
CA GLY A 98 -2.71 -5.64 22.52
C GLY A 98 -2.42 -6.32 23.87
N LEU A 99 -1.14 -6.58 24.19
CA LEU A 99 -0.78 -7.09 25.51
C LEU A 99 -1.08 -6.09 26.62
N THR A 100 -0.88 -4.79 26.36
CA THR A 100 -1.18 -3.71 27.32
C THR A 100 -2.69 -3.61 27.56
N ASP A 101 -3.49 -3.65 26.49
CA ASP A 101 -4.93 -3.40 26.51
C ASP A 101 -5.69 -4.65 26.03
N GLY A 102 -6.06 -5.51 26.98
CA GLY A 102 -6.79 -6.74 26.76
C GLY A 102 -5.97 -8.02 26.94
N GLY A 103 -4.63 -7.95 26.93
CA GLY A 103 -3.75 -9.09 27.18
C GLY A 103 -3.68 -10.09 26.02
N ARG A 104 -3.38 -11.35 26.34
CA ARG A 104 -3.26 -12.44 25.34
C ARG A 104 -4.51 -12.62 24.47
N PRO A 105 -5.74 -12.67 25.04
CA PRO A 105 -6.95 -12.95 24.27
C PRO A 105 -7.21 -11.92 23.17
N VAL A 106 -6.93 -10.63 23.42
CA VAL A 106 -7.24 -9.59 22.44
C VAL A 106 -6.43 -9.75 21.18
N LEU A 107 -5.18 -10.20 21.26
CA LEU A 107 -4.33 -10.45 20.07
C LEU A 107 -4.97 -11.48 19.13
N LEU A 108 -5.61 -12.53 19.68
CA LEU A 108 -6.30 -13.55 18.89
C LEU A 108 -7.65 -13.07 18.37
N TRP A 109 -8.50 -12.57 19.27
CA TRP A 109 -9.86 -12.16 18.90
C TRP A 109 -9.87 -10.96 17.96
N ALA A 110 -9.00 -9.96 18.22
CA ALA A 110 -8.87 -8.80 17.34
C ALA A 110 -8.33 -9.17 15.95
N PHE A 111 -7.41 -10.13 15.87
CA PHE A 111 -6.96 -10.63 14.57
C PHE A 111 -8.10 -11.30 13.81
N LEU A 112 -8.86 -12.19 14.44
CA LEU A 112 -9.95 -12.93 13.78
C LEU A 112 -11.02 -11.99 13.23
N TRP A 113 -11.51 -11.06 14.03
CA TRP A 113 -12.55 -10.16 13.55
C TRP A 113 -12.02 -9.18 12.51
N SER A 114 -10.76 -8.68 12.66
CA SER A 114 -10.13 -7.82 11.66
C SER A 114 -9.94 -8.57 10.35
N PHE A 115 -9.47 -9.81 10.38
CA PHE A 115 -9.34 -10.66 9.20
C PHE A 115 -10.69 -10.78 8.45
N LEU A 116 -11.77 -11.12 9.17
CA LEU A 116 -13.10 -11.20 8.58
C LEU A 116 -13.58 -9.86 8.01
N GLY A 117 -13.30 -8.75 8.73
CA GLY A 117 -13.64 -7.40 8.28
C GLY A 117 -12.85 -6.93 7.05
N PHE A 118 -11.60 -7.37 6.88
CA PHE A 118 -10.76 -7.00 5.75
C PHE A 118 -10.98 -7.85 4.50
N ILE A 119 -11.61 -9.02 4.60
CA ILE A 119 -12.04 -9.78 3.40
C ILE A 119 -12.85 -8.88 2.44
N PRO A 120 -13.98 -8.27 2.86
CA PRO A 120 -14.75 -7.39 1.97
C PRO A 120 -13.97 -6.14 1.52
N VAL A 121 -13.06 -5.61 2.34
CA VAL A 121 -12.21 -4.46 1.97
C VAL A 121 -11.34 -4.82 0.76
N TYR A 122 -10.59 -5.92 0.85
CA TYR A 122 -9.70 -6.32 -0.25
C TYR A 122 -10.44 -6.86 -1.46
N LEU A 123 -11.60 -7.50 -1.30
CA LEU A 123 -12.47 -7.86 -2.42
C LEU A 123 -12.94 -6.62 -3.18
N SER A 124 -13.36 -5.55 -2.48
CA SER A 124 -13.76 -4.29 -3.10
C SER A 124 -12.60 -3.60 -3.82
N MET A 125 -11.42 -3.56 -3.19
CA MET A 125 -10.23 -2.97 -3.82
C MET A 125 -9.72 -3.79 -5.00
N ALA A 126 -9.78 -5.12 -4.93
CA ALA A 126 -9.42 -6.02 -6.03
C ALA A 126 -10.31 -5.79 -7.27
N GLU A 127 -11.61 -5.56 -7.07
CA GLU A 127 -12.52 -5.20 -8.17
C GLU A 127 -12.17 -3.84 -8.78
N MET A 128 -11.91 -2.82 -7.95
CA MET A 128 -11.49 -1.49 -8.43
C MET A 128 -10.13 -1.55 -9.16
N ALA A 129 -9.19 -2.32 -8.64
CA ALA A 129 -7.89 -2.54 -9.29
C ALA A 129 -7.99 -3.31 -10.62
N SER A 130 -9.02 -4.15 -10.78
CA SER A 130 -9.32 -4.79 -12.06
C SER A 130 -9.94 -3.83 -13.08
N MET A 131 -10.73 -2.86 -12.61
CA MET A 131 -11.32 -1.81 -13.45
C MET A 131 -10.29 -0.78 -13.89
N ALA A 132 -9.42 -0.34 -12.96
CA ALA A 132 -8.42 0.70 -13.19
C ALA A 132 -7.09 0.33 -12.53
N PRO A 133 -6.24 -0.48 -13.22
CA PRO A 133 -4.95 -0.94 -12.71
C PRO A 133 -3.86 0.14 -12.89
N ILE A 134 -3.85 1.12 -12.01
CA ILE A 134 -2.95 2.28 -12.06
C ILE A 134 -2.29 2.55 -10.71
N ALA A 135 -1.06 3.07 -10.71
CA ALA A 135 -0.28 3.31 -9.50
C ALA A 135 -0.93 4.30 -8.50
N GLY A 136 -1.81 5.18 -9.00
CA GLY A 136 -2.59 6.10 -8.16
C GLY A 136 -3.65 5.44 -7.29
N ALA A 137 -4.04 4.20 -7.60
CA ALA A 137 -5.00 3.38 -6.83
C ALA A 137 -6.16 4.18 -6.23
N GLN A 138 -6.25 4.34 -4.91
CA GLN A 138 -7.39 4.89 -4.19
C GLN A 138 -7.80 6.29 -4.67
N TYR A 139 -6.86 7.23 -4.86
CA TYR A 139 -7.24 8.58 -5.28
C TYR A 139 -7.72 8.62 -6.74
N HIS A 140 -7.18 7.73 -7.60
CA HIS A 140 -7.65 7.58 -8.97
C HIS A 140 -9.07 7.00 -8.99
N TRP A 141 -9.32 5.92 -8.22
CA TRP A 141 -10.65 5.32 -8.11
C TRP A 141 -11.69 6.30 -7.57
N VAL A 142 -11.32 7.12 -6.56
CA VAL A 142 -12.18 8.21 -6.08
C VAL A 142 -12.46 9.23 -7.19
N SER A 143 -11.45 9.62 -7.96
CA SER A 143 -11.63 10.53 -9.10
C SER A 143 -12.61 9.98 -10.14
N GLU A 144 -12.57 8.68 -10.43
CA GLU A 144 -13.42 8.07 -11.45
C GLU A 144 -14.83 7.76 -10.95
N PHE A 145 -15.00 7.35 -9.68
CA PHE A 145 -16.28 6.84 -9.16
C PHE A 145 -17.08 7.83 -8.32
N ALA A 146 -16.49 8.91 -7.80
CA ALA A 146 -17.19 9.88 -7.00
C ALA A 146 -18.30 10.61 -7.79
N PRO A 147 -19.28 11.24 -7.08
CA PRO A 147 -20.25 12.14 -7.71
C PRO A 147 -19.51 13.27 -8.45
N GLU A 148 -19.94 13.60 -9.67
CA GLU A 148 -19.25 14.52 -10.57
C GLU A 148 -18.85 15.85 -9.93
N LYS A 149 -19.76 16.45 -9.16
CA LYS A 149 -19.54 17.72 -8.45
C LYS A 149 -18.36 17.67 -7.49
N TYR A 150 -18.06 16.50 -6.92
CA TYR A 150 -17.08 16.31 -5.84
C TYR A 150 -15.84 15.53 -6.26
N GLN A 151 -15.78 15.00 -7.49
CA GLN A 151 -14.67 14.17 -7.99
C GLN A 151 -13.31 14.81 -7.72
N LYS A 152 -13.13 16.07 -8.09
CA LYS A 152 -11.86 16.77 -7.98
C LYS A 152 -11.39 16.94 -6.53
N ILE A 153 -12.29 17.41 -5.65
CA ILE A 153 -11.93 17.67 -4.25
C ILE A 153 -11.74 16.38 -3.45
N LEU A 154 -12.62 15.38 -3.63
CA LEU A 154 -12.49 14.10 -2.93
C LEU A 154 -11.24 13.34 -3.36
N SER A 155 -10.96 13.28 -4.66
CA SER A 155 -9.74 12.69 -5.21
C SER A 155 -8.50 13.41 -4.71
N TYR A 156 -8.49 14.72 -4.65
CA TYR A 156 -7.39 15.52 -4.13
C TYR A 156 -7.10 15.21 -2.64
N LEU A 157 -8.15 15.21 -1.81
CA LEU A 157 -8.03 14.87 -0.38
C LEU A 157 -7.56 13.41 -0.18
N THR A 158 -8.10 12.48 -0.98
CA THR A 158 -7.65 11.09 -0.95
C THR A 158 -6.18 10.96 -1.35
N GLY A 159 -5.70 11.71 -2.33
CA GLY A 159 -4.29 11.72 -2.71
C GLY A 159 -3.37 12.21 -1.59
N TRP A 160 -3.75 13.27 -0.87
CA TRP A 160 -3.00 13.74 0.29
C TRP A 160 -2.98 12.74 1.45
N THR A 161 -4.14 12.12 1.75
CA THR A 161 -4.22 11.13 2.83
C THR A 161 -3.58 9.80 2.47
N SER A 162 -3.64 9.36 1.21
CA SER A 162 -2.88 8.22 0.71
C SER A 162 -1.38 8.46 0.87
N THR A 163 -0.88 9.58 0.35
CA THR A 163 0.53 9.96 0.51
C THR A 163 0.94 10.00 1.99
N LEU A 164 0.14 10.61 2.87
CA LEU A 164 0.41 10.63 4.32
C LEU A 164 0.52 9.21 4.89
N ALA A 165 -0.44 8.35 4.56
CA ALA A 165 -0.51 6.97 5.03
C ALA A 165 0.73 6.16 4.61
N TRP A 166 1.07 6.21 3.32
CA TRP A 166 2.19 5.47 2.76
C TRP A 166 3.53 5.99 3.27
N GLN A 167 3.69 7.31 3.45
CA GLN A 167 4.89 7.88 4.05
C GLN A 167 5.05 7.49 5.53
N ALA A 168 3.96 7.51 6.30
CA ALA A 168 3.96 7.06 7.69
C ALA A 168 4.29 5.56 7.80
N GLY A 169 3.71 4.71 6.93
CA GLY A 169 4.01 3.28 6.87
C GLY A 169 5.46 2.99 6.51
N ASN A 170 6.05 3.76 5.58
CA ASN A 170 7.47 3.65 5.24
C ASN A 170 8.36 3.98 6.46
N ALA A 171 8.07 5.06 7.15
CA ALA A 171 8.79 5.41 8.37
C ALA A 171 8.63 4.34 9.46
N GLN A 172 7.43 3.80 9.65
CA GLN A 172 7.14 2.73 10.61
C GLN A 172 8.02 1.49 10.36
N GLY A 173 8.14 1.04 9.11
CA GLY A 173 9.01 -0.08 8.74
C GLY A 173 10.49 0.19 9.03
N MET A 174 10.99 1.39 8.69
CA MET A 174 12.36 1.80 8.99
C MET A 174 12.62 1.87 10.50
N PHE A 175 11.66 2.35 11.27
CA PHE A 175 11.71 2.38 12.74
C PHE A 175 11.86 0.99 13.33
N LEU A 176 11.03 0.03 12.90
CA LEU A 176 11.06 -1.33 13.40
C LEU A 176 12.46 -1.94 13.21
N VAL A 177 13.06 -1.79 12.03
CA VAL A 177 14.41 -2.31 11.77
C VAL A 177 15.45 -1.62 12.65
N GLY A 178 15.42 -0.28 12.74
CA GLY A 178 16.39 0.48 13.54
C GLY A 178 16.34 0.12 15.02
N THR A 179 15.16 0.02 15.59
CA THR A 179 14.97 -0.34 17.00
C THR A 179 15.24 -1.82 17.29
N LEU A 180 15.03 -2.72 16.32
CA LEU A 180 15.47 -4.13 16.44
C LEU A 180 16.99 -4.26 16.43
N VAL A 181 17.70 -3.49 15.58
CA VAL A 181 19.18 -3.45 15.64
C VAL A 181 19.64 -2.94 17.00
N GLN A 182 19.01 -1.90 17.54
CA GLN A 182 19.27 -1.40 18.89
C GLN A 182 19.00 -2.46 19.96
N ALA A 183 17.92 -3.22 19.84
CA ALA A 183 17.57 -4.32 20.73
C ALA A 183 18.65 -5.44 20.69
N ILE A 184 19.16 -5.81 19.51
CA ILE A 184 20.26 -6.77 19.38
C ILE A 184 21.51 -6.28 20.10
N ILE A 185 21.84 -4.99 20.00
CA ILE A 185 22.97 -4.43 20.75
C ILE A 185 22.72 -4.53 22.25
N SER A 186 21.53 -4.16 22.73
CA SER A 186 21.16 -4.16 24.15
C SER A 186 21.23 -5.56 24.78
N ILE A 187 20.82 -6.62 24.08
CA ILE A 187 20.88 -7.99 24.64
C ILE A 187 22.31 -8.56 24.69
N ASN A 188 23.27 -7.97 23.97
CA ASN A 188 24.65 -8.44 23.90
C ASN A 188 25.64 -7.57 24.68
N ARG A 189 25.24 -6.36 25.04
CA ARG A 189 26.08 -5.38 25.74
C ARG A 189 25.39 -4.88 26.99
N VAL A 190 25.81 -5.35 28.15
CA VAL A 190 25.22 -5.00 29.45
C VAL A 190 25.38 -3.50 29.75
N ASP A 191 26.49 -2.89 29.30
CA ASP A 191 26.80 -1.47 29.53
C ASP A 191 26.18 -0.54 28.48
N TYR A 192 25.39 -1.07 27.55
CA TYR A 192 24.76 -0.25 26.51
C TYR A 192 23.45 0.37 26.99
N GLU A 193 23.42 1.66 27.18
CA GLU A 193 22.21 2.42 27.40
C GLU A 193 21.57 2.79 26.06
N ALA A 194 20.37 2.27 25.82
CA ALA A 194 19.62 2.48 24.58
C ALA A 194 19.04 3.90 24.53
N ALA A 195 19.87 4.87 24.14
CA ALA A 195 19.37 6.24 23.94
C ALA A 195 18.54 6.37 22.66
N TYR A 196 17.49 7.18 22.70
CA TYR A 196 16.56 7.38 21.57
C TYR A 196 17.23 7.91 20.31
N TRP A 197 18.23 8.79 20.43
CA TRP A 197 18.98 9.32 19.30
C TRP A 197 19.79 8.24 18.55
N HIS A 198 20.26 7.17 19.23
CA HIS A 198 20.87 6.01 18.57
C HIS A 198 19.88 5.35 17.60
N GLY A 199 18.64 5.14 18.07
CA GLY A 199 17.57 4.60 17.23
C GLY A 199 17.29 5.48 16.02
N SER A 200 17.23 6.81 16.20
CA SER A 200 17.03 7.74 15.08
C SER A 200 18.16 7.67 14.05
N LEU A 201 19.42 7.59 14.47
CA LEU A 201 20.56 7.42 13.55
C LEU A 201 20.48 6.09 12.77
N LEU A 202 20.09 5.01 13.44
CA LEU A 202 19.89 3.72 12.78
C LEU A 202 18.77 3.80 11.73
N VAL A 203 17.63 4.43 12.04
CA VAL A 203 16.54 4.66 11.10
C VAL A 203 17.01 5.47 9.89
N MET A 204 17.82 6.52 10.10
CA MET A 204 18.40 7.31 9.01
C MET A 204 19.30 6.45 8.11
N ALA A 205 20.19 5.65 8.71
CA ALA A 205 21.07 4.75 7.96
C ALA A 205 20.29 3.74 7.12
N ILE A 206 19.25 3.13 7.71
CA ILE A 206 18.37 2.16 7.03
C ILE A 206 17.61 2.83 5.88
N SER A 207 17.10 4.05 6.09
CA SER A 207 16.42 4.82 5.04
C SER A 207 17.35 5.12 3.86
N LEU A 208 18.61 5.44 4.12
CA LEU A 208 19.62 5.67 3.07
C LEU A 208 19.99 4.37 2.33
N ILE A 209 20.09 3.24 3.03
CA ILE A 209 20.33 1.92 2.41
C ILE A 209 19.13 1.53 1.52
N ALA A 210 17.91 1.72 2.01
CA ALA A 210 16.70 1.44 1.24
C ALA A 210 16.58 2.35 0.01
N LEU A 211 16.91 3.63 0.13
CA LEU A 211 17.00 4.57 -0.99
C LEU A 211 18.01 4.10 -2.03
N ALA A 212 19.23 3.77 -1.60
CA ALA A 212 20.28 3.29 -2.51
C ALA A 212 19.85 2.00 -3.22
N GLY A 213 19.23 1.05 -2.50
CA GLY A 213 18.70 -0.19 -3.05
C GLY A 213 17.62 0.06 -4.11
N ASN A 214 16.71 1.00 -3.88
CA ASN A 214 15.67 1.36 -4.85
C ASN A 214 16.22 2.07 -6.09
N VAL A 215 17.19 2.98 -5.92
CA VAL A 215 17.74 3.76 -7.04
C VAL A 215 18.69 2.94 -7.90
N TYR A 216 19.52 2.07 -7.31
CA TYR A 216 20.56 1.33 -8.04
C TYR A 216 20.20 -0.14 -8.27
N GLY A 217 19.32 -0.72 -7.44
CA GLY A 217 18.96 -2.14 -7.48
C GLY A 217 17.67 -2.49 -8.23
N ALA A 218 16.94 -1.53 -8.77
CA ALA A 218 15.59 -1.72 -9.34
C ALA A 218 15.49 -2.85 -10.39
N ARG A 219 16.51 -3.02 -11.24
CA ARG A 219 16.52 -4.06 -12.30
C ARG A 219 16.61 -5.49 -11.75
N VAL A 220 17.24 -5.68 -10.59
CA VAL A 220 17.47 -7.00 -9.98
C VAL A 220 16.34 -7.36 -9.03
N PHE A 221 15.50 -6.39 -8.67
CA PHE A 221 14.45 -6.48 -7.66
C PHE A 221 13.52 -7.69 -7.83
N PRO A 222 12.92 -7.97 -9.01
CA PRO A 222 11.98 -9.09 -9.15
C PRO A 222 12.61 -10.47 -8.90
N HIS A 223 13.89 -10.64 -9.16
CA HIS A 223 14.62 -11.91 -8.95
C HIS A 223 14.92 -12.15 -7.46
N TRP A 224 15.37 -11.10 -6.76
CA TRP A 224 15.65 -11.16 -5.33
C TRP A 224 14.39 -11.40 -4.50
N GLN A 225 13.24 -10.87 -4.91
CA GLN A 225 11.99 -11.03 -4.19
C GLN A 225 11.59 -12.50 -4.01
N ASN A 226 11.76 -13.33 -5.02
CA ASN A 226 11.44 -14.74 -4.92
C ASN A 226 12.39 -15.48 -3.95
N LEU A 227 13.68 -15.13 -3.95
CA LEU A 227 14.65 -15.69 -3.01
C LEU A 227 14.35 -15.25 -1.57
N VAL A 228 14.11 -13.94 -1.38
CA VAL A 228 13.78 -13.38 -0.06
C VAL A 228 12.50 -13.99 0.47
N PHE A 229 11.48 -14.20 -0.38
CA PHE A 229 10.25 -14.88 0.02
C PHE A 229 10.50 -16.34 0.45
N ALA A 230 11.36 -17.07 -0.25
CA ALA A 230 11.73 -18.41 0.17
C ALA A 230 12.44 -18.40 1.53
N ILE A 231 13.39 -17.48 1.75
CA ILE A 231 14.08 -17.29 3.03
C ILE A 231 13.09 -16.88 4.13
N HIS A 232 12.14 -16.00 3.83
CA HIS A 232 11.06 -15.58 4.74
C HIS A 232 10.25 -16.77 5.27
N ILE A 233 9.88 -17.71 4.40
CA ILE A 233 9.17 -18.92 4.81
C ILE A 233 10.07 -19.86 5.64
N VAL A 234 11.33 -20.05 5.24
CA VAL A 234 12.29 -20.89 6.00
C VAL A 234 12.56 -20.30 7.38
N ALA A 235 12.79 -18.97 7.46
CA ALA A 235 13.00 -18.25 8.72
C ALA A 235 11.78 -18.34 9.64
N TYR A 236 10.58 -18.32 9.09
CA TYR A 236 9.35 -18.53 9.83
C TYR A 236 9.33 -19.86 10.59
N PHE A 237 9.66 -20.97 9.92
CA PHE A 237 9.74 -22.28 10.58
C PHE A 237 10.94 -22.39 11.53
N ALA A 238 12.05 -21.72 11.21
CA ALA A 238 13.20 -21.65 12.11
C ALA A 238 12.88 -20.89 13.42
N PHE A 239 11.99 -19.91 13.36
CA PHE A 239 11.42 -19.25 14.55
C PHE A 239 10.41 -20.15 15.28
N LEU A 240 9.45 -20.70 14.55
CA LEU A 240 8.28 -21.39 15.12
C LEU A 240 8.68 -22.67 15.89
N ALA A 241 9.49 -23.53 15.26
CA ALA A 241 9.77 -24.86 15.81
C ALA A 241 10.49 -24.83 17.16
N PRO A 242 11.58 -24.07 17.39
CA PRO A 242 12.23 -24.00 18.68
C PRO A 242 11.34 -23.42 19.79
N VAL A 243 10.49 -22.44 19.47
CA VAL A 243 9.55 -21.86 20.43
C VAL A 243 8.57 -22.93 20.92
N TRP A 244 7.95 -23.69 20.03
CA TRP A 244 6.98 -24.72 20.39
C TRP A 244 7.61 -25.93 21.12
N VAL A 245 8.88 -26.22 20.86
CA VAL A 245 9.59 -27.37 21.48
C VAL A 245 10.10 -27.02 22.88
N ASN A 246 10.67 -25.82 23.06
CA ASN A 246 11.46 -25.50 24.24
C ASN A 246 10.83 -24.47 25.19
N ALA A 247 10.03 -23.53 24.65
CA ALA A 247 9.48 -22.45 25.49
C ALA A 247 8.32 -22.94 26.38
N PRO A 248 8.18 -22.40 27.61
CA PRO A 248 7.10 -22.76 28.51
C PRO A 248 5.75 -22.39 27.90
N ARG A 249 4.73 -23.21 28.16
CA ARG A 249 3.37 -23.00 27.63
C ARG A 249 2.42 -22.51 28.71
N VAL A 250 1.50 -21.67 28.27
CA VAL A 250 0.40 -21.12 29.08
C VAL A 250 -0.85 -21.96 28.86
N ASP A 251 -1.67 -22.11 29.90
CA ASP A 251 -2.97 -22.76 29.80
C ASP A 251 -3.89 -22.09 28.79
N SER A 252 -4.58 -22.91 27.98
CA SER A 252 -5.51 -22.41 26.96
C SER A 252 -6.60 -21.49 27.54
N SER A 253 -7.08 -21.73 28.78
CA SER A 253 -8.03 -20.84 29.43
C SER A 253 -7.52 -19.41 29.57
N LYS A 254 -6.25 -19.25 29.99
CA LYS A 254 -5.61 -17.93 30.10
C LYS A 254 -5.36 -17.28 28.74
N VAL A 255 -5.06 -18.08 27.73
CA VAL A 255 -4.82 -17.61 26.36
C VAL A 255 -6.09 -17.05 25.71
N TRP A 256 -7.24 -17.71 25.89
CA TRP A 256 -8.48 -17.35 25.21
C TRP A 256 -9.41 -16.46 26.01
N THR A 257 -9.34 -16.48 27.36
CA THR A 257 -10.27 -15.78 28.22
C THR A 257 -9.62 -14.97 29.32
N GLY A 258 -8.29 -15.07 29.52
CA GLY A 258 -7.55 -14.32 30.55
C GLY A 258 -7.26 -12.89 30.11
N PHE A 259 -8.29 -12.03 30.03
CA PHE A 259 -8.14 -10.63 29.68
C PHE A 259 -7.42 -9.85 30.78
N GLU A 260 -6.54 -8.92 30.36
CA GLU A 260 -5.73 -8.07 31.24
C GLU A 260 -5.85 -6.61 30.81
N ASN A 261 -5.79 -5.66 31.75
CA ASN A 261 -5.91 -4.23 31.49
C ASN A 261 -4.72 -3.49 32.14
N SER A 262 -3.55 -3.61 31.57
CA SER A 262 -2.34 -2.91 32.02
C SER A 262 -2.33 -1.44 31.62
N GLY A 263 -3.14 -1.05 30.65
CA GLY A 263 -3.31 0.34 30.21
C GLY A 263 -4.11 1.22 31.17
N GLY A 264 -4.74 0.62 32.20
CA GLY A 264 -5.45 1.35 33.29
C GLY A 264 -6.81 1.91 32.88
N TRP A 265 -7.44 1.41 31.84
CA TRP A 265 -8.75 1.88 31.37
C TRP A 265 -9.87 1.56 32.38
N PRO A 266 -10.94 2.40 32.49
CA PRO A 266 -12.00 2.21 33.48
C PRO A 266 -12.77 0.90 33.36
N SER A 267 -12.76 0.25 32.18
CA SER A 267 -13.42 -1.04 31.98
C SER A 267 -12.59 -1.95 31.06
N MET A 268 -12.70 -3.27 31.26
CA MET A 268 -12.08 -4.29 30.44
C MET A 268 -12.57 -4.21 28.96
N SER A 269 -13.85 -3.95 28.76
CA SER A 269 -14.41 -3.82 27.41
C SER A 269 -13.76 -2.68 26.63
N LEU A 270 -13.51 -1.54 27.27
CA LEU A 270 -12.84 -0.40 26.65
C LEU A 270 -11.38 -0.73 26.37
N ALA A 271 -10.66 -1.36 27.28
CA ALA A 271 -9.30 -1.82 27.06
C ALA A 271 -9.22 -2.77 25.85
N VAL A 272 -10.09 -3.76 25.75
CA VAL A 272 -10.16 -4.70 24.62
C VAL A 272 -10.40 -3.98 23.28
N LEU A 273 -11.29 -2.97 23.28
CA LEU A 273 -11.58 -2.19 22.07
C LEU A 273 -10.41 -1.31 21.63
N ILE A 274 -9.59 -0.83 22.56
CA ILE A 274 -8.37 -0.07 22.26
C ILE A 274 -7.23 -1.00 21.85
N GLY A 275 -7.06 -2.12 22.55
CA GLY A 275 -6.01 -3.10 22.31
C GLY A 275 -6.11 -3.87 20.98
N GLN A 276 -7.16 -3.66 20.18
CA GLN A 276 -7.35 -4.33 18.89
C GLN A 276 -6.44 -3.82 17.77
N MET A 277 -5.74 -2.70 17.93
CA MET A 277 -4.92 -2.07 16.90
C MET A 277 -3.93 -3.05 16.24
N PRO A 278 -3.20 -3.94 16.93
CA PRO A 278 -2.33 -4.92 16.30
C PRO A 278 -3.06 -5.83 15.31
N GLY A 279 -4.28 -6.28 15.65
CA GLY A 279 -5.10 -7.10 14.75
C GLY A 279 -5.47 -6.38 13.46
N ILE A 280 -5.73 -5.06 13.51
CA ILE A 280 -6.01 -4.22 12.35
C ILE A 280 -4.73 -4.00 11.54
N THR A 281 -3.64 -3.63 12.20
CA THR A 281 -2.34 -3.33 11.55
C THR A 281 -1.85 -4.49 10.70
N THR A 282 -1.97 -5.72 11.19
CA THR A 282 -1.49 -6.92 10.49
C THR A 282 -2.27 -7.25 9.21
N GLN A 283 -3.43 -6.64 9.01
CA GLN A 283 -4.20 -6.79 7.77
C GLN A 283 -3.85 -5.73 6.71
N MET A 284 -3.08 -4.68 7.06
CA MET A 284 -2.82 -3.55 6.18
C MET A 284 -1.72 -3.85 5.13
N GLY A 285 -1.72 -3.08 4.04
CA GLY A 285 -0.60 -3.04 3.09
C GLY A 285 -0.71 -3.98 1.89
N ILE A 286 -1.77 -4.81 1.76
CA ILE A 286 -1.99 -5.68 0.60
C ILE A 286 -2.21 -4.88 -0.69
N ASP A 287 -2.74 -3.66 -0.58
CA ASP A 287 -2.91 -2.70 -1.67
C ASP A 287 -1.59 -2.13 -2.22
N THR A 288 -0.44 -2.46 -1.61
CA THR A 288 0.90 -2.34 -2.22
C THR A 288 0.92 -2.88 -3.66
N ALA A 289 0.16 -3.96 -3.92
CA ALA A 289 -0.03 -4.54 -5.26
C ALA A 289 -0.61 -3.51 -6.26
N ALA A 290 -1.59 -2.71 -5.84
CA ALA A 290 -2.25 -1.74 -6.70
C ALA A 290 -1.30 -0.59 -7.10
N HIS A 291 -0.48 -0.10 -6.18
CA HIS A 291 0.51 0.94 -6.46
C HIS A 291 1.64 0.50 -7.40
N MET A 292 1.85 -0.81 -7.54
CA MET A 292 2.81 -1.39 -8.48
C MET A 292 2.19 -1.79 -9.83
N SER A 293 0.91 -1.53 -10.08
CA SER A 293 0.16 -2.05 -11.24
C SER A 293 0.75 -1.63 -12.60
N GLU A 294 1.38 -0.47 -12.69
CA GLU A 294 2.04 0.01 -13.93
C GLU A 294 3.35 -0.75 -14.24
N GLU A 295 3.89 -1.54 -13.29
CA GLU A 295 5.06 -2.39 -13.45
C GLU A 295 4.72 -3.90 -13.54
N VAL A 296 3.43 -4.26 -13.53
CA VAL A 296 2.94 -5.65 -13.56
C VAL A 296 2.31 -5.97 -14.92
N ARG A 297 2.65 -7.15 -15.48
CA ARG A 297 2.07 -7.63 -16.75
C ARG A 297 0.66 -8.17 -16.53
N ASP A 298 -0.26 -7.88 -17.46
CA ASP A 298 -1.70 -8.22 -17.40
C ASP A 298 -2.30 -7.78 -16.05
N ALA A 299 -2.08 -6.49 -15.71
CA ALA A 299 -2.33 -5.94 -14.39
C ALA A 299 -3.79 -6.08 -13.94
N ALA A 300 -4.77 -5.81 -14.82
CA ALA A 300 -6.21 -5.92 -14.51
C ALA A 300 -6.63 -7.33 -14.05
N ARG A 301 -5.87 -8.37 -14.39
CA ARG A 301 -6.10 -9.75 -13.96
C ARG A 301 -5.16 -10.17 -12.83
N THR A 302 -3.91 -9.73 -12.89
CA THR A 302 -2.86 -10.16 -11.98
C THR A 302 -3.03 -9.53 -10.60
N ILE A 303 -3.27 -8.22 -10.51
CA ILE A 303 -3.34 -7.49 -9.24
C ILE A 303 -4.44 -8.04 -8.31
N PRO A 304 -5.72 -8.23 -8.75
CA PRO A 304 -6.74 -8.81 -7.88
C PRO A 304 -6.37 -10.17 -7.30
N ARG A 305 -5.76 -11.04 -8.12
CA ARG A 305 -5.34 -12.37 -7.69
C ARG A 305 -4.20 -12.32 -6.68
N VAL A 306 -3.19 -11.47 -6.94
CA VAL A 306 -2.07 -11.26 -6.04
C VAL A 306 -2.56 -10.75 -4.70
N MET A 307 -3.45 -9.76 -4.68
CA MET A 307 -4.04 -9.22 -3.44
C MET A 307 -4.68 -10.34 -2.61
N MET A 308 -5.55 -11.15 -3.20
CA MET A 308 -6.27 -12.19 -2.46
C MET A 308 -5.36 -13.34 -2.02
N ILE A 309 -4.42 -13.79 -2.86
CA ILE A 309 -3.46 -14.85 -2.52
C ILE A 309 -2.55 -14.38 -1.38
N THR A 310 -1.98 -13.18 -1.49
CA THR A 310 -1.06 -12.64 -0.47
C THR A 310 -1.79 -12.37 0.84
N PHE A 311 -3.03 -11.86 0.78
CA PHE A 311 -3.86 -11.70 1.97
C PHE A 311 -4.06 -13.02 2.72
N GLY A 312 -4.37 -14.11 2.00
CA GLY A 312 -4.52 -15.45 2.59
C GLY A 312 -3.21 -15.99 3.19
N ILE A 313 -2.09 -15.86 2.47
CA ILE A 313 -0.77 -16.30 2.98
C ILE A 313 -0.40 -15.53 4.25
N ASN A 314 -0.45 -14.21 4.20
CA ASN A 314 -0.07 -13.35 5.32
C ASN A 314 -0.97 -13.58 6.55
N ALA A 315 -2.28 -13.69 6.35
CA ALA A 315 -3.20 -13.98 7.43
C ALA A 315 -2.89 -15.32 8.11
N SER A 316 -2.54 -16.36 7.34
CA SER A 316 -2.19 -17.67 7.89
C SER A 316 -0.89 -17.63 8.70
N LEU A 317 0.15 -16.99 8.18
CA LEU A 317 1.43 -16.83 8.89
C LEU A 317 1.26 -15.99 10.15
N THR A 318 0.55 -14.86 10.07
CA THR A 318 0.26 -13.99 11.21
C THR A 318 -0.54 -14.71 12.29
N TRP A 319 -1.60 -15.43 11.91
CA TRP A 319 -2.41 -16.18 12.86
C TRP A 319 -1.58 -17.15 13.69
N LEU A 320 -0.79 -17.99 13.02
CA LEU A 320 0.09 -18.95 13.69
C LEU A 320 1.18 -18.27 14.53
N THR A 321 1.68 -17.09 14.11
CA THR A 321 2.61 -16.29 14.90
C THR A 321 1.98 -15.77 16.17
N LEU A 322 0.78 -15.19 16.08
CA LEU A 322 0.06 -14.69 17.25
C LEU A 322 -0.30 -15.81 18.23
N VAL A 323 -0.81 -16.96 17.72
CA VAL A 323 -1.05 -18.15 18.55
C VAL A 323 0.24 -18.58 19.25
N THR A 324 1.36 -18.65 18.52
CA THR A 324 2.65 -19.00 19.10
C THR A 324 3.06 -18.01 20.20
N ALA A 325 2.97 -16.71 19.92
CA ALA A 325 3.35 -15.68 20.89
C ALA A 325 2.54 -15.76 22.18
N VAL A 326 1.21 -15.82 22.10
CA VAL A 326 0.36 -15.80 23.28
C VAL A 326 0.42 -17.07 24.12
N TYR A 327 0.69 -18.23 23.51
CA TYR A 327 0.91 -19.48 24.24
C TYR A 327 2.25 -19.54 24.97
N HIS A 328 3.22 -18.67 24.60
CA HIS A 328 4.57 -18.68 25.15
C HIS A 328 4.95 -17.39 25.89
N ILE A 329 3.95 -16.62 26.34
CA ILE A 329 4.13 -15.50 27.29
C ILE A 329 3.51 -15.92 28.62
N PRO A 330 4.27 -16.48 29.57
CA PRO A 330 3.73 -16.92 30.87
C PRO A 330 3.22 -15.76 31.72
N ASP A 331 3.94 -14.64 31.72
CA ASP A 331 3.62 -13.44 32.48
C ASP A 331 3.64 -12.21 31.54
N VAL A 332 2.47 -11.57 31.39
CA VAL A 332 2.31 -10.40 30.51
C VAL A 332 3.03 -9.19 31.09
N ALA A 333 2.97 -8.98 32.41
CA ALA A 333 3.64 -7.83 33.03
C ALA A 333 5.16 -7.93 32.88
N GLN A 334 5.74 -9.13 33.06
CA GLN A 334 7.15 -9.37 32.84
C GLN A 334 7.53 -9.17 31.34
N ALA A 335 6.71 -9.64 30.43
CA ALA A 335 6.95 -9.48 29.00
C ALA A 335 6.90 -8.00 28.57
N LEU A 336 5.96 -7.22 29.10
CA LEU A 336 5.88 -5.77 28.86
C LEU A 336 7.05 -4.99 29.49
N ALA A 337 7.67 -5.53 30.55
CA ALA A 337 8.86 -4.96 31.19
C ALA A 337 10.19 -5.35 30.51
N GLU A 338 10.15 -6.07 29.37
CA GLU A 338 11.38 -6.44 28.63
C GLU A 338 12.18 -5.18 28.27
N PRO A 339 13.45 -5.07 28.70
CA PRO A 339 14.25 -3.84 28.54
C PRO A 339 14.43 -3.37 27.08
N THR A 340 14.29 -4.27 26.13
CA THR A 340 14.36 -3.98 24.70
C THR A 340 13.11 -3.30 24.16
N GLY A 341 12.01 -3.24 24.92
CA GLY A 341 10.71 -2.76 24.50
C GLY A 341 9.92 -3.76 23.62
N TYR A 342 10.45 -4.95 23.39
CA TYR A 342 9.83 -5.98 22.56
C TYR A 342 9.53 -7.26 23.36
N PRO A 343 8.28 -7.51 23.79
CA PRO A 343 7.88 -8.75 24.47
C PRO A 343 8.26 -10.02 23.72
N ALA A 344 8.33 -9.97 22.40
CA ALA A 344 8.77 -11.09 21.55
C ALA A 344 10.18 -11.58 21.87
N ILE A 345 11.08 -10.70 22.32
CA ILE A 345 12.46 -11.09 22.67
C ILE A 345 12.47 -11.97 23.93
N SER A 346 11.55 -11.75 24.88
CA SER A 346 11.43 -12.63 26.06
C SER A 346 11.01 -14.05 25.66
N ILE A 347 10.13 -14.18 24.65
CA ILE A 347 9.74 -15.50 24.09
C ILE A 347 10.97 -16.20 23.49
N LEU A 348 11.75 -15.49 22.66
CA LEU A 348 12.94 -16.04 22.01
C LEU A 348 13.99 -16.48 23.04
N LYS A 349 14.23 -15.67 24.08
CA LYS A 349 15.16 -15.99 25.18
C LYS A 349 14.72 -17.23 25.97
N SER A 350 13.41 -17.46 26.11
CA SER A 350 12.88 -18.64 26.80
C SER A 350 12.96 -19.93 25.95
N ALA A 351 13.07 -19.78 24.62
CA ALA A 351 13.06 -20.88 23.68
C ALA A 351 14.46 -21.46 23.38
N ALA A 352 15.52 -20.63 23.46
CA ALA A 352 16.83 -21.06 23.02
C ALA A 352 17.98 -20.20 23.60
N SER A 353 19.22 -20.63 23.32
CA SER A 353 20.43 -19.94 23.75
C SER A 353 20.60 -18.57 23.07
N LEU A 354 21.34 -17.66 23.70
CA LEU A 354 21.60 -16.31 23.19
C LEU A 354 22.18 -16.28 21.76
N PRO A 355 23.11 -17.17 21.36
CA PRO A 355 23.58 -17.24 19.97
C PRO A 355 22.46 -17.51 18.96
N TRP A 356 21.52 -18.40 19.30
CA TRP A 356 20.36 -18.67 18.42
C TRP A 356 19.41 -17.46 18.37
N VAL A 357 19.15 -16.81 19.52
CA VAL A 357 18.33 -15.56 19.56
C VAL A 357 18.94 -14.50 18.67
N ASN A 358 20.25 -14.30 18.73
CA ASN A 358 20.96 -13.38 17.86
C ASN A 358 20.83 -13.76 16.38
N ALA A 359 21.01 -15.04 16.05
CA ALA A 359 20.94 -15.51 14.67
C ALA A 359 19.55 -15.25 14.07
N ILE A 360 18.48 -15.61 14.79
CA ILE A 360 17.11 -15.40 14.28
C ILE A 360 16.76 -13.92 14.20
N LEU A 361 17.16 -13.09 15.16
CA LEU A 361 16.95 -11.64 15.11
C LEU A 361 17.69 -10.98 13.94
N VAL A 362 18.93 -11.40 13.66
CA VAL A 362 19.67 -10.91 12.48
C VAL A 362 18.97 -11.31 11.19
N VAL A 363 18.49 -12.55 11.07
CA VAL A 363 17.72 -12.99 9.91
C VAL A 363 16.45 -12.15 9.75
N ILE A 364 15.71 -11.90 10.83
CA ILE A 364 14.50 -11.05 10.81
C ILE A 364 14.84 -9.62 10.39
N VAL A 365 15.92 -9.03 10.93
CA VAL A 365 16.38 -7.68 10.53
C VAL A 365 16.68 -7.63 9.03
N VAL A 366 17.37 -8.65 8.50
CA VAL A 366 17.66 -8.74 7.04
C VAL A 366 16.37 -8.84 6.22
N LEU A 367 15.42 -9.68 6.63
CA LEU A 367 14.13 -9.82 5.96
C LEU A 367 13.35 -8.50 5.98
N LEU A 368 13.28 -7.83 7.13
CA LEU A 368 12.64 -6.51 7.27
C LEU A 368 13.36 -5.43 6.46
N MET A 369 14.68 -5.51 6.27
CA MET A 369 15.40 -4.62 5.33
C MET A 369 14.90 -4.79 3.90
N PHE A 370 14.76 -6.03 3.41
CA PHE A 370 14.20 -6.29 2.09
C PHE A 370 12.72 -5.88 1.99
N ALA A 371 11.96 -6.05 3.07
CA ALA A 371 10.59 -5.54 3.17
C ALA A 371 10.53 -4.03 2.97
N ASN A 372 11.40 -3.28 3.66
CA ASN A 372 11.47 -1.82 3.54
C ASN A 372 11.91 -1.37 2.14
N LEU A 373 12.80 -2.13 1.47
CA LEU A 373 13.13 -1.86 0.07
C LEU A 373 11.88 -1.98 -0.82
N SER A 374 11.10 -3.04 -0.63
CA SER A 374 9.87 -3.29 -1.40
C SER A 374 8.80 -2.26 -1.09
N TYR A 375 8.63 -1.93 0.18
CA TYR A 375 7.64 -0.97 0.63
C TYR A 375 7.96 0.44 0.10
N LEU A 376 9.23 0.89 0.18
CA LEU A 376 9.67 2.18 -0.39
C LEU A 376 9.42 2.26 -1.91
N ALA A 377 9.56 1.14 -2.63
CA ALA A 377 9.20 1.09 -4.04
C ALA A 377 7.73 1.48 -4.24
N ALA A 378 6.79 0.83 -3.55
CA ALA A 378 5.35 1.12 -3.68
C ALA A 378 5.00 2.55 -3.23
N VAL A 379 5.54 3.00 -2.08
CA VAL A 379 5.35 4.36 -1.55
C VAL A 379 5.79 5.43 -2.54
N SER A 380 6.92 5.21 -3.21
CA SER A 380 7.41 6.15 -4.22
C SER A 380 6.52 6.18 -5.47
N ARG A 381 5.81 5.08 -5.82
CA ARG A 381 4.86 5.05 -6.95
C ARG A 381 3.56 5.77 -6.61
N ASP A 382 3.05 5.62 -5.39
CA ASP A 382 1.92 6.43 -4.90
C ASP A 382 2.23 7.94 -4.98
N LEU A 383 3.38 8.34 -4.42
CA LEU A 383 3.84 9.74 -4.42
C LEU A 383 4.05 10.26 -5.86
N PHE A 384 4.69 9.47 -6.73
CA PHE A 384 4.90 9.78 -8.14
C PHE A 384 3.57 9.98 -8.87
N ALA A 385 2.63 9.06 -8.71
CA ALA A 385 1.34 9.13 -9.37
C ALA A 385 0.57 10.39 -9.00
N PHE A 386 0.53 10.73 -7.71
CA PHE A 386 -0.15 11.94 -7.25
C PHE A 386 0.58 13.24 -7.67
N ALA A 387 1.92 13.22 -7.71
CA ALA A 387 2.70 14.33 -8.27
C ALA A 387 2.52 14.46 -9.80
N ARG A 388 2.40 13.36 -10.54
CA ARG A 388 2.10 13.37 -11.98
C ARG A 388 0.80 14.13 -12.28
N ASP A 389 -0.19 14.04 -11.40
CA ASP A 389 -1.45 14.75 -11.48
C ASP A 389 -1.41 16.17 -10.87
N ARG A 390 -0.22 16.66 -10.52
CA ARG A 390 0.00 17.99 -9.94
C ARG A 390 -0.72 18.21 -8.59
N GLY A 391 -0.87 17.15 -7.80
CA GLY A 391 -1.52 17.20 -6.48
C GLY A 391 -0.65 17.77 -5.36
N LEU A 392 0.67 17.79 -5.54
CA LEU A 392 1.66 18.17 -4.51
C LEU A 392 2.44 19.43 -4.87
N PRO A 393 3.00 20.14 -3.87
CA PRO A 393 4.07 21.10 -4.12
C PRO A 393 5.25 20.43 -4.83
N PHE A 394 5.95 21.16 -5.71
CA PHE A 394 7.10 20.65 -6.47
C PHE A 394 6.79 19.40 -7.32
N SER A 395 5.54 19.18 -7.69
CA SER A 395 5.07 18.06 -8.52
C SER A 395 5.92 17.85 -9.79
N TRP A 396 6.34 18.94 -10.44
CA TRP A 396 7.18 18.92 -11.65
C TRP A 396 8.55 18.24 -11.45
N TRP A 397 9.06 18.24 -10.21
CA TRP A 397 10.33 17.59 -9.86
C TRP A 397 10.10 16.17 -9.35
N ILE A 398 9.10 15.97 -8.47
CA ILE A 398 8.77 14.66 -7.89
C ILE A 398 8.35 13.67 -8.97
N ALA A 399 7.55 14.11 -9.97
CA ALA A 399 7.03 13.27 -11.04
C ALA A 399 8.06 12.94 -12.15
N ARG A 400 9.33 13.29 -11.99
CA ARG A 400 10.35 12.93 -12.99
C ARG A 400 10.73 11.46 -12.87
N VAL A 401 10.65 10.75 -14.02
CA VAL A 401 11.17 9.39 -14.17
C VAL A 401 12.59 9.45 -14.68
N ASP A 402 13.50 8.72 -14.06
CA ASP A 402 14.85 8.48 -14.60
C ASP A 402 14.73 7.52 -15.78
N LYS A 403 14.84 8.06 -17.00
CA LYS A 403 14.70 7.29 -18.25
C LYS A 403 15.72 6.16 -18.39
N SER A 404 16.90 6.28 -17.77
CA SER A 404 17.95 5.25 -17.85
C SER A 404 17.63 4.03 -16.97
N ARG A 405 16.89 4.23 -15.89
CA ARG A 405 16.55 3.21 -14.91
C ARG A 405 15.08 2.81 -14.93
N GLY A 406 14.19 3.63 -15.51
CA GLY A 406 12.74 3.40 -15.56
C GLY A 406 12.06 3.53 -14.19
N ILE A 407 12.59 4.40 -13.28
CA ILE A 407 12.09 4.56 -11.91
C ILE A 407 11.89 6.03 -11.53
N PRO A 408 10.96 6.36 -10.63
CA PRO A 408 10.74 7.70 -10.10
C PRO A 408 11.73 8.02 -8.97
N ALA A 409 13.02 8.20 -9.29
CA ALA A 409 14.09 8.37 -8.30
C ALA A 409 13.85 9.54 -7.33
N ASN A 410 13.30 10.67 -7.82
CA ASN A 410 13.00 11.83 -6.98
C ASN A 410 11.92 11.53 -5.94
N ALA A 411 10.90 10.75 -6.29
CA ALA A 411 9.89 10.29 -5.34
C ALA A 411 10.51 9.38 -4.26
N CYS A 412 11.45 8.50 -4.63
CA CYS A 412 12.20 7.69 -3.65
C CYS A 412 13.00 8.58 -2.67
N ILE A 413 13.66 9.64 -3.17
CA ILE A 413 14.42 10.59 -2.34
C ILE A 413 13.49 11.29 -1.34
N VAL A 414 12.34 11.78 -1.80
CA VAL A 414 11.36 12.44 -0.92
C VAL A 414 10.87 11.48 0.16
N SER A 415 10.51 10.25 -0.21
CA SER A 415 9.99 9.25 0.74
C SER A 415 11.04 8.84 1.79
N ALA A 416 12.30 8.65 1.39
CA ALA A 416 13.39 8.41 2.33
C ALA A 416 13.62 9.65 3.25
N GLY A 417 13.58 10.85 2.68
CA GLY A 417 13.69 12.11 3.43
C GLY A 417 12.58 12.28 4.48
N VAL A 418 11.34 11.95 4.15
CA VAL A 418 10.21 11.97 5.11
C VAL A 418 10.46 10.99 6.25
N SER A 419 10.91 9.76 5.97
CA SER A 419 11.24 8.77 7.01
C SER A 419 12.37 9.26 7.93
N ILE A 420 13.40 9.91 7.38
CA ILE A 420 14.49 10.53 8.15
C ILE A 420 13.94 11.66 9.04
N LEU A 421 13.08 12.53 8.52
CA LEU A 421 12.47 13.61 9.31
C LEU A 421 11.58 13.06 10.44
N LEU A 422 10.76 12.05 10.14
CA LEU A 422 9.92 11.41 11.16
C LEU A 422 10.76 10.71 12.22
N SER A 423 11.95 10.20 11.90
CA SER A 423 12.85 9.58 12.88
C SER A 423 13.32 10.55 13.97
N LEU A 424 13.36 11.85 13.68
CA LEU A 424 13.74 12.87 14.67
C LEU A 424 12.72 12.97 15.82
N THR A 425 11.46 12.60 15.59
CA THR A 425 10.44 12.61 16.65
C THR A 425 10.75 11.60 17.76
N TYR A 426 11.47 10.53 17.44
CA TYR A 426 11.87 9.51 18.40
C TYR A 426 12.89 10.03 19.42
N VAL A 427 13.71 11.02 19.06
CA VAL A 427 14.65 11.68 20.00
C VAL A 427 13.90 12.30 21.17
N GLY A 428 12.69 12.81 20.93
CA GLY A 428 11.87 13.49 21.93
C GLY A 428 10.81 12.63 22.63
N SER A 429 10.44 11.47 22.04
CA SER A 429 9.31 10.69 22.57
C SER A 429 9.41 9.20 22.26
N PRO A 430 9.33 8.32 23.29
CA PRO A 430 9.31 6.88 23.09
C PRO A 430 8.01 6.37 22.41
N VAL A 431 6.92 7.15 22.47
CA VAL A 431 5.64 6.79 21.87
C VAL A 431 5.54 7.21 20.38
N ALA A 432 6.58 7.81 19.82
CA ALA A 432 6.58 8.27 18.43
C ALA A 432 6.27 7.13 17.44
N PHE A 433 6.82 5.94 17.66
CA PHE A 433 6.55 4.77 16.83
C PHE A 433 5.06 4.40 16.81
N TYR A 434 4.41 4.42 17.98
CA TYR A 434 2.96 4.15 18.09
C TYR A 434 2.13 5.20 17.35
N ALA A 435 2.47 6.48 17.51
CA ALA A 435 1.77 7.56 16.82
C ALA A 435 1.93 7.47 15.28
N ILE A 436 3.11 7.13 14.79
CA ILE A 436 3.36 6.91 13.35
C ILE A 436 2.58 5.70 12.84
N THR A 437 2.54 4.59 13.59
CA THR A 437 1.75 3.39 13.26
C THR A 437 0.26 3.73 13.20
N SER A 438 -0.27 4.38 14.22
CA SER A 438 -1.67 4.82 14.26
C SER A 438 -2.00 5.75 13.09
N LEU A 439 -1.13 6.72 12.79
CA LEU A 439 -1.30 7.66 11.66
C LEU A 439 -1.38 6.92 10.32
N CYS A 440 -0.52 5.94 10.09
CA CYS A 440 -0.55 5.10 8.89
C CYS A 440 -1.91 4.41 8.75
N ILE A 441 -2.37 3.74 9.82
CA ILE A 441 -3.62 2.98 9.82
C ILE A 441 -4.82 3.88 9.55
N VAL A 442 -4.98 4.97 10.31
CA VAL A 442 -6.17 5.81 10.18
C VAL A 442 -6.24 6.51 8.81
N ALA A 443 -5.10 6.92 8.27
CA ALA A 443 -5.04 7.54 6.96
C ALA A 443 -5.37 6.54 5.83
N LEU A 444 -4.87 5.29 5.89
CA LEU A 444 -5.24 4.23 4.95
C LEU A 444 -6.73 3.88 5.04
N LEU A 445 -7.26 3.69 6.26
CA LEU A 445 -8.66 3.34 6.46
C LEU A 445 -9.60 4.43 5.95
N GLN A 446 -9.23 5.70 6.09
CA GLN A 446 -9.97 6.81 5.49
C GLN A 446 -9.95 6.74 3.96
N CYS A 447 -8.80 6.42 3.33
CA CYS A 447 -8.71 6.22 1.88
C CYS A 447 -9.58 5.05 1.41
N TYR A 448 -9.62 3.95 2.18
CA TYR A 448 -10.48 2.80 1.87
C TYR A 448 -11.96 3.16 1.99
N CYS A 449 -12.37 3.86 3.05
CA CYS A 449 -13.74 4.35 3.20
C CYS A 449 -14.18 5.23 2.02
N LEU A 450 -13.33 6.16 1.59
CA LEU A 450 -13.67 7.06 0.49
C LEU A 450 -13.73 6.33 -0.85
N SER A 451 -12.73 5.52 -1.18
CA SER A 451 -12.68 4.83 -2.48
C SER A 451 -13.82 3.80 -2.62
N ILE A 452 -14.05 2.99 -1.58
CA ILE A 452 -15.14 1.99 -1.57
C ILE A 452 -16.50 2.70 -1.49
N GLY A 453 -16.61 3.81 -0.76
CA GLY A 453 -17.82 4.62 -0.68
C GLY A 453 -18.21 5.24 -2.04
N CYS A 454 -17.22 5.76 -2.77
CA CYS A 454 -17.44 6.26 -4.14
C CYS A 454 -17.83 5.14 -5.11
N MET A 455 -17.20 3.95 -4.98
CA MET A 455 -17.57 2.77 -5.75
C MET A 455 -19.00 2.31 -5.45
N LEU A 456 -19.39 2.27 -4.17
CA LEU A 456 -20.76 1.94 -3.75
C LEU A 456 -21.78 2.94 -4.32
N TYR A 457 -21.48 4.24 -4.21
CA TYR A 457 -22.32 5.27 -4.80
C TYR A 457 -22.51 5.06 -6.31
N ARG A 458 -21.40 4.85 -7.03
CA ARG A 458 -21.43 4.62 -8.49
C ARG A 458 -22.24 3.38 -8.84
N ARG A 459 -22.07 2.30 -8.09
CA ARG A 459 -22.79 1.03 -8.28
C ARG A 459 -24.31 1.15 -8.07
N ILE A 460 -24.75 2.00 -7.13
CA ILE A 460 -26.19 2.20 -6.84
C ILE A 460 -26.80 3.20 -7.80
N CYS A 461 -26.14 4.34 -8.04
CA CYS A 461 -26.74 5.47 -8.76
C CYS A 461 -26.49 5.42 -10.27
N HIS A 462 -25.35 4.83 -10.72
CA HIS A 462 -24.92 4.86 -12.13
C HIS A 462 -24.23 3.54 -12.53
N PRO A 463 -24.89 2.38 -12.35
CA PRO A 463 -24.28 1.07 -12.60
C PRO A 463 -23.81 0.87 -14.04
N GLU A 464 -24.48 1.52 -15.00
CA GLU A 464 -24.15 1.48 -16.43
C GLU A 464 -22.82 2.15 -16.77
N THR A 465 -22.30 2.98 -15.88
CA THR A 465 -21.06 3.72 -16.08
C THR A 465 -19.85 3.02 -15.47
N LEU A 466 -20.03 1.85 -14.84
CA LEU A 466 -18.92 1.09 -14.29
C LEU A 466 -18.07 0.48 -15.41
N PRO A 467 -16.73 0.63 -15.36
CA PRO A 467 -15.84 -0.02 -16.32
C PRO A 467 -15.95 -1.54 -16.24
N TYR A 468 -15.60 -2.19 -17.32
CA TYR A 468 -15.48 -3.64 -17.33
C TYR A 468 -14.38 -4.10 -16.35
N ALA A 469 -14.70 -5.06 -15.51
CA ALA A 469 -13.77 -5.68 -14.57
C ALA A 469 -13.60 -7.15 -14.89
N ARG A 470 -12.35 -7.64 -14.98
CA ARG A 470 -12.04 -9.07 -15.13
C ARG A 470 -12.19 -9.84 -13.82
N PHE A 471 -12.15 -9.13 -12.69
CA PHE A 471 -12.52 -9.61 -11.37
C PHE A 471 -13.71 -8.77 -10.91
N SER A 472 -14.90 -9.36 -10.88
CA SER A 472 -16.14 -8.66 -10.53
C SER A 472 -16.87 -9.35 -9.39
N LEU A 473 -17.39 -8.57 -8.46
CA LEU A 473 -18.22 -9.03 -7.34
C LEU A 473 -19.69 -9.27 -7.74
N GLY A 474 -20.06 -8.84 -8.95
CA GLY A 474 -21.41 -9.03 -9.50
C GLY A 474 -22.52 -8.55 -8.55
N ARG A 475 -23.54 -9.38 -8.32
CA ARG A 475 -24.68 -9.07 -7.44
C ARG A 475 -24.32 -8.86 -5.97
N TYR A 476 -23.20 -9.38 -5.51
CA TYR A 476 -22.75 -9.24 -4.11
C TYR A 476 -21.97 -7.94 -3.86
N GLY A 477 -21.63 -7.17 -4.89
CA GLY A 477 -20.79 -6.00 -4.79
C GLY A 477 -21.32 -4.94 -3.82
N ILE A 478 -22.65 -4.70 -3.77
CA ILE A 478 -23.25 -3.74 -2.83
C ILE A 478 -23.02 -4.20 -1.39
N LEU A 479 -23.34 -5.46 -1.07
CA LEU A 479 -23.16 -6.00 0.28
C LEU A 479 -21.70 -5.97 0.72
N VAL A 480 -20.80 -6.39 -0.17
CA VAL A 480 -19.35 -6.40 0.10
C VAL A 480 -18.84 -4.98 0.36
N ASN A 481 -19.25 -3.99 -0.46
CA ASN A 481 -18.84 -2.60 -0.25
C ASN A 481 -19.38 -2.03 1.08
N ILE A 482 -20.60 -2.35 1.48
CA ILE A 482 -21.17 -1.91 2.79
C ILE A 482 -20.38 -2.50 3.96
N LEU A 483 -20.11 -3.81 3.93
CA LEU A 483 -19.32 -4.48 4.97
C LEU A 483 -17.88 -3.94 5.04
N ALA A 484 -17.27 -3.65 3.89
CA ALA A 484 -15.95 -3.07 3.80
C ALA A 484 -15.88 -1.67 4.45
N ILE A 485 -16.87 -0.81 4.16
CA ILE A 485 -16.96 0.52 4.76
C ILE A 485 -17.16 0.40 6.29
N ALA A 486 -18.06 -0.47 6.74
CA ALA A 486 -18.30 -0.66 8.16
C ALA A 486 -17.04 -1.10 8.92
N ALA A 487 -16.29 -2.09 8.39
CA ALA A 487 -15.04 -2.55 8.97
C ALA A 487 -13.96 -1.45 8.98
N SER A 488 -13.83 -0.70 7.87
CA SER A 488 -12.86 0.39 7.77
C SER A 488 -13.19 1.55 8.73
N MET A 489 -14.47 1.93 8.87
CA MET A 489 -14.89 2.97 9.82
C MET A 489 -14.69 2.54 11.28
N TRP A 490 -14.92 1.26 11.58
CA TRP A 490 -14.63 0.72 12.91
C TRP A 490 -13.16 0.89 13.28
N GLY A 491 -12.25 0.42 12.42
CA GLY A 491 -10.81 0.57 12.64
C GLY A 491 -10.38 2.04 12.69
N PHE A 492 -10.92 2.88 11.77
CA PHE A 492 -10.65 4.31 11.74
C PHE A 492 -10.96 5.00 13.07
N PHE A 493 -12.10 4.69 13.69
CA PHE A 493 -12.48 5.25 14.97
C PHE A 493 -11.55 4.79 16.13
N TRP A 494 -11.32 3.48 16.24
CA TRP A 494 -10.60 2.93 17.41
C TRP A 494 -9.08 3.15 17.35
N CYS A 495 -8.49 3.27 16.17
CA CYS A 495 -7.04 3.49 16.08
C CYS A 495 -6.59 4.92 16.44
N PHE A 496 -7.49 5.86 16.72
CA PHE A 496 -7.14 7.17 17.27
C PHE A 496 -6.96 7.21 18.78
N TRP A 497 -7.35 6.15 19.49
CA TRP A 497 -7.30 6.13 20.95
C TRP A 497 -5.85 6.00 21.46
N PRO A 498 -5.50 6.68 22.59
CA PRO A 498 -4.21 6.49 23.26
C PRO A 498 -4.11 5.09 23.87
N GLN A 499 -2.88 4.65 24.19
CA GLN A 499 -2.62 3.30 24.72
C GLN A 499 -2.86 3.15 26.21
N SER A 500 -2.97 4.21 26.97
CA SER A 500 -3.08 4.12 28.44
C SER A 500 -3.90 5.26 29.03
N TYR A 501 -4.45 5.01 30.20
CA TYR A 501 -5.19 5.94 31.02
C TYR A 501 -4.58 6.01 32.43
N PRO A 502 -4.47 7.21 33.05
CA PRO A 502 -4.87 8.54 32.53
C PRO A 502 -4.00 9.01 31.35
N VAL A 503 -4.64 9.70 30.42
CA VAL A 503 -3.94 10.20 29.23
C VAL A 503 -3.01 11.35 29.61
N THR A 504 -1.72 11.17 29.36
CA THR A 504 -0.71 12.22 29.56
C THR A 504 -0.32 12.83 28.20
N ALA A 505 0.33 14.00 28.20
CA ALA A 505 0.83 14.59 26.97
C ALA A 505 1.86 13.69 26.24
N ALA A 506 2.67 12.94 26.99
CA ALA A 506 3.61 11.98 26.44
C ALA A 506 2.91 10.71 25.88
N GLY A 507 1.82 10.24 26.52
CA GLY A 507 1.05 9.05 26.12
C GLY A 507 -0.11 9.36 25.17
N PHE A 508 -0.31 10.63 24.79
CA PHE A 508 -1.36 11.01 23.84
C PHE A 508 -1.10 10.45 22.44
N ASN A 509 -2.18 10.03 21.76
CA ASN A 509 -2.04 9.57 20.36
C ASN A 509 -1.97 10.78 19.41
N TRP A 510 -0.75 11.19 19.11
CA TRP A 510 -0.46 12.34 18.24
C TRP A 510 -0.89 12.13 16.78
N ALA A 511 -1.32 10.94 16.38
CA ALA A 511 -1.88 10.70 15.06
C ALA A 511 -3.09 11.59 14.77
N SER A 512 -3.95 11.86 15.77
CA SER A 512 -5.16 12.68 15.59
C SER A 512 -4.83 14.12 15.14
N PRO A 513 -4.01 14.91 15.88
CA PRO A 513 -3.69 16.27 15.45
C PRO A 513 -2.85 16.30 14.18
N ILE A 514 -1.96 15.33 13.95
CA ILE A 514 -1.15 15.26 12.73
C ILE A 514 -2.08 15.03 11.52
N PHE A 515 -2.98 14.06 11.61
CA PHE A 515 -3.95 13.76 10.55
C PHE A 515 -4.80 14.97 10.18
N VAL A 516 -5.39 15.63 11.19
CA VAL A 516 -6.20 16.83 10.99
C VAL A 516 -5.36 17.98 10.41
N SER A 517 -4.14 18.18 10.92
CA SER A 517 -3.25 19.24 10.42
C SER A 517 -2.87 19.04 8.95
N VAL A 518 -2.58 17.80 8.52
CA VAL A 518 -2.29 17.51 7.11
C VAL A 518 -3.51 17.77 6.23
N LEU A 519 -4.72 17.39 6.68
CA LEU A 519 -5.95 17.72 5.94
C LEU A 519 -6.17 19.23 5.82
N LEU A 520 -5.92 19.97 6.89
CA LEU A 520 -6.02 21.44 6.86
C LEU A 520 -5.00 22.06 5.89
N ILE A 521 -3.74 21.59 5.94
CA ILE A 521 -2.69 22.01 5.00
C ILE A 521 -3.10 21.69 3.56
N ALA A 522 -3.62 20.49 3.31
CA ALA A 522 -4.11 20.10 2.00
C ALA A 522 -5.23 21.01 1.50
N MET A 523 -6.20 21.34 2.37
CA MET A 523 -7.31 22.26 2.03
C MET A 523 -6.83 23.68 1.77
N VAL A 524 -5.91 24.19 2.59
CA VAL A 524 -5.30 25.51 2.37
C VAL A 524 -4.56 25.53 1.04
N TYR A 525 -3.69 24.54 0.78
CA TYR A 525 -2.98 24.43 -0.49
C TYR A 525 -3.95 24.27 -1.68
N TYR A 526 -5.04 23.50 -1.50
CA TYR A 526 -6.09 23.40 -2.52
C TYR A 526 -6.70 24.75 -2.86
N ALA A 527 -7.03 25.56 -1.85
CA ALA A 527 -7.66 26.88 -2.05
C ALA A 527 -6.75 27.85 -2.81
N PHE A 528 -5.44 27.83 -2.56
CA PHE A 528 -4.50 28.77 -3.19
C PHE A 528 -3.92 28.25 -4.52
N ALA A 529 -3.59 26.98 -4.63
CA ALA A 529 -2.88 26.43 -5.79
C ALA A 529 -3.56 25.18 -6.38
N GLY A 530 -3.99 24.23 -5.55
CA GLY A 530 -4.46 22.92 -6.00
C GLY A 530 -5.67 23.00 -6.91
N ARG A 531 -6.64 23.88 -6.61
CA ARG A 531 -7.85 24.04 -7.43
C ARG A 531 -7.55 24.44 -8.88
N HIS A 532 -6.42 25.10 -9.12
CA HIS A 532 -6.00 25.55 -10.45
C HIS A 532 -5.08 24.55 -11.14
N ASN A 533 -4.19 23.93 -10.38
CA ASN A 533 -3.12 23.09 -10.90
C ASN A 533 -3.49 21.59 -10.96
N TYR A 534 -4.20 21.07 -9.94
CA TYR A 534 -4.56 19.65 -9.87
C TYR A 534 -5.59 19.33 -10.95
N GLN A 535 -5.24 18.37 -11.78
CA GLN A 535 -6.12 17.81 -12.79
C GLN A 535 -6.57 16.43 -12.28
N GLY A 536 -7.83 16.31 -11.84
CA GLY A 536 -8.35 15.02 -11.41
C GLY A 536 -8.21 13.99 -12.52
N PRO A 537 -7.71 12.77 -12.25
CA PRO A 537 -7.44 11.75 -13.28
C PRO A 537 -8.63 11.45 -14.20
N VAL A 538 -9.86 11.58 -13.70
CA VAL A 538 -11.09 11.36 -14.48
C VAL A 538 -11.19 12.20 -15.75
N THR A 539 -10.55 13.36 -15.79
CA THR A 539 -10.57 14.24 -16.98
C THR A 539 -9.84 13.62 -18.18
N LEU A 540 -9.01 12.63 -17.94
CA LEU A 540 -8.24 11.92 -18.95
C LEU A 540 -8.87 10.56 -19.33
N VAL A 541 -9.77 10.02 -18.48
CA VAL A 541 -10.39 8.71 -18.68
C VAL A 541 -11.33 8.74 -19.89
N GLU A 542 -11.17 7.78 -20.78
CA GLU A 542 -12.00 7.64 -21.98
C GLU A 542 -13.48 7.44 -21.60
N GLY A 543 -14.39 8.09 -22.32
CA GLY A 543 -15.82 8.10 -22.02
C GLY A 543 -16.23 8.94 -20.81
N ARG A 544 -15.26 9.57 -20.11
CA ARG A 544 -15.49 10.48 -18.97
C ARG A 544 -15.08 11.93 -19.28
N LYS A 545 -14.52 12.18 -20.48
CA LYS A 545 -14.13 13.53 -20.90
C LYS A 545 -15.39 14.40 -20.96
N ARG A 546 -15.39 15.51 -20.24
CA ARG A 546 -16.39 16.55 -20.42
C ARG A 546 -16.11 17.26 -21.74
N SER A 547 -17.10 17.34 -22.62
CA SER A 547 -17.13 18.22 -23.79
C SER A 547 -17.00 19.68 -23.37
#